data_c1f9fe930e8f6b53f899f938128d453b
#
_entry.id   c1f9fe930e8f6b53f899f938128d453b
#
_cell.length_a   1.000
_cell.length_b   1.000
_cell.length_c   1.000
_cell.angle_alpha   90.00
_cell.angle_beta   90.00
_cell.angle_gamma   90.00
#
_symmetry.space_group_name_H-M   'P 1'
#
loop_
_entity.id
_entity.type
_entity.pdbx_description
1 polymer ?
#
loop_
_entity_poly.entity_id
_entity_poly.type
_entity_poly.pdbx_seq_one_letter_code
_entity_poly.pdbx_strand_id
1 'polypeptide(L)'
;MRYKNQAEKFIERFRAVEGVKFFIVDSCEEIIRNSQVLFSCVTNMDDLFCAHEKYPSGITIVPVHSKGFQNCDLVFDKIFSDETSQIKSFKYWPQFSELNYCGELTDVLTGKVDGRTGDDERILSYNIGIAIHDIRFAFEVYKLVGADCQDAQLSSPVEKFFY
;
A
#
# COMPACT_ATOMS: atom_id res chain seq x y z
N MET A 1 17.00 13.29 -7.12
CA MET A 1 15.56 13.02 -6.90
C MET A 1 14.77 13.57 -8.08
N ARG A 2 14.10 12.69 -8.85
CA ARG A 2 13.47 13.03 -10.14
C ARG A 2 12.21 13.90 -10.01
N TYR A 3 11.64 14.03 -8.81
CA TYR A 3 10.33 14.63 -8.60
C TYR A 3 10.23 15.49 -7.33
N LYS A 4 11.29 16.23 -6.99
CA LYS A 4 11.30 17.11 -5.79
C LYS A 4 10.09 18.05 -5.73
N ASN A 5 9.67 18.58 -6.89
CA ASN A 5 8.49 19.44 -7.00
C ASN A 5 7.14 18.73 -6.73
N GLN A 6 7.08 17.41 -6.69
CA GLN A 6 5.83 16.68 -6.39
C GLN A 6 5.49 16.72 -4.90
N ALA A 7 6.49 16.62 -4.05
CA ALA A 7 6.29 16.75 -2.61
C ALA A 7 5.81 18.16 -2.24
N GLU A 8 6.40 19.18 -2.85
CA GLU A 8 5.98 20.59 -2.67
C GLU A 8 4.53 20.81 -3.12
N LYS A 9 4.15 20.29 -4.29
CA LYS A 9 2.77 20.36 -4.80
C LYS A 9 1.78 19.59 -3.91
N PHE A 10 2.20 18.48 -3.35
CA PHE A 10 1.38 17.73 -2.39
C PHE A 10 1.11 18.55 -1.14
N ILE A 11 2.14 19.15 -0.56
CA ILE A 11 2.01 20.03 0.61
C ILE A 11 1.08 21.20 0.29
N GLU A 12 1.28 21.88 -0.84
CA GLU A 12 0.45 23.00 -1.25
C GLU A 12 -1.03 22.60 -1.37
N ARG A 13 -1.30 21.44 -1.96
CA ARG A 13 -2.67 20.92 -2.11
C ARG A 13 -3.37 20.68 -0.76
N PHE A 14 -2.63 20.24 0.24
CA PHE A 14 -3.18 19.85 1.54
C PHE A 14 -2.85 20.84 2.67
N ARG A 15 -2.31 22.01 2.35
CA ARG A 15 -1.90 23.01 3.36
C ARG A 15 -3.01 23.49 4.29
N ALA A 16 -4.28 23.41 3.83
CA ALA A 16 -5.44 23.83 4.62
C ALA A 16 -5.94 22.76 5.59
N VAL A 17 -5.34 21.56 5.61
CA VAL A 17 -5.71 20.51 6.55
C VAL A 17 -5.17 20.86 7.93
N GLU A 18 -6.09 21.14 8.86
CA GLU A 18 -5.72 21.51 10.22
C GLU A 18 -5.14 20.31 11.01
N GLY A 19 -4.23 20.59 11.93
CA GLY A 19 -3.61 19.59 12.78
C GLY A 19 -2.53 18.73 12.11
N VAL A 20 -2.25 18.93 10.82
CA VAL A 20 -1.24 18.20 10.07
C VAL A 20 0.00 19.07 9.84
N LYS A 21 1.19 18.49 10.08
CA LYS A 21 2.47 19.11 9.73
C LYS A 21 3.14 18.29 8.65
N PHE A 22 3.59 18.96 7.59
CA PHE A 22 4.26 18.34 6.46
C PHE A 22 5.76 18.58 6.52
N PHE A 23 6.54 17.54 6.26
CA PHE A 23 8.00 17.61 6.17
C PHE A 23 8.46 16.93 4.89
N ILE A 24 9.40 17.53 4.19
CA ILE A 24 10.09 16.92 3.06
C ILE A 24 11.46 16.48 3.55
N VAL A 25 11.81 15.24 3.29
CA VAL A 25 13.11 14.66 3.62
C VAL A 25 13.83 14.21 2.36
N ASP A 26 15.14 14.06 2.43
CA ASP A 26 15.97 13.80 1.23
C ASP A 26 16.21 12.30 0.97
N SER A 27 15.90 11.41 1.92
CA SER A 27 16.13 9.98 1.77
C SER A 27 14.97 9.12 2.26
N CYS A 28 14.80 7.93 1.62
CA CYS A 28 13.83 6.93 2.07
C CYS A 28 14.19 6.39 3.46
N GLU A 29 15.48 6.24 3.76
CA GLU A 29 15.93 5.79 5.08
C GLU A 29 15.48 6.73 6.20
N GLU A 30 15.57 8.05 5.98
CA GLU A 30 15.14 9.04 6.96
C GLU A 30 13.64 8.95 7.23
N ILE A 31 12.82 8.74 6.18
CA ILE A 31 11.37 8.54 6.34
C ILE A 31 11.13 7.28 7.16
N ILE A 32 11.76 6.14 6.81
CA ILE A 32 11.57 4.86 7.48
C ILE A 32 11.90 4.99 8.97
N ARG A 33 13.04 5.56 9.30
CA ARG A 33 13.51 5.68 10.69
C ARG A 33 12.65 6.57 11.58
N ASN A 34 11.94 7.53 10.99
CA ASN A 34 11.12 8.51 11.72
C ASN A 34 9.61 8.24 11.60
N SER A 35 9.20 7.12 11.03
CA SER A 35 7.80 6.78 10.83
C SER A 35 7.33 5.67 11.75
N GLN A 36 6.12 5.78 12.27
CA GLN A 36 5.37 4.67 12.87
C GLN A 36 4.55 3.94 11.81
N VAL A 37 4.02 4.67 10.82
CA VAL A 37 3.30 4.12 9.66
C VAL A 37 3.88 4.74 8.41
N LEU A 38 4.22 3.91 7.43
CA LEU A 38 4.77 4.32 6.15
C LEU A 38 3.91 3.78 5.01
N PHE A 39 3.41 4.66 4.15
CA PHE A 39 2.81 4.28 2.88
C PHE A 39 3.84 4.38 1.77
N SER A 40 4.07 3.28 1.07
CA SER A 40 4.94 3.27 -0.10
C SER A 40 4.14 3.27 -1.38
N CYS A 41 4.26 4.36 -2.16
CA CYS A 41 3.59 4.55 -3.45
C CYS A 41 4.62 4.52 -4.61
N VAL A 42 5.69 3.77 -4.48
CA VAL A 42 6.77 3.70 -5.47
C VAL A 42 6.40 2.70 -6.57
N THR A 43 6.49 3.09 -7.82
CA THR A 43 6.07 2.25 -8.96
C THR A 43 7.07 1.11 -9.24
N ASN A 44 8.36 1.37 -9.11
CA ASN A 44 9.42 0.40 -9.32
C ASN A 44 10.65 0.77 -8.48
N MET A 45 11.15 -0.20 -7.73
CA MET A 45 12.38 -0.07 -6.97
C MET A 45 13.07 -1.43 -6.92
N ASP A 46 14.25 -1.50 -7.46
CA ASP A 46 15.04 -2.73 -7.54
C ASP A 46 15.99 -2.85 -6.33
N ASP A 47 16.29 -1.72 -5.69
CA ASP A 47 17.19 -1.63 -4.55
C ASP A 47 16.47 -1.63 -3.20
N LEU A 48 17.17 -1.98 -2.15
CA LEU A 48 16.73 -1.84 -0.77
C LEU A 48 16.47 -0.37 -0.43
N PHE A 49 15.36 -0.08 0.24
CA PHE A 49 15.08 1.27 0.74
C PHE A 49 16.04 1.69 1.84
N CYS A 50 16.38 0.76 2.70
CA CYS A 50 17.45 0.87 3.70
C CYS A 50 17.87 -0.52 4.15
N ALA A 51 18.98 -0.60 4.88
CA ALA A 51 19.44 -1.85 5.48
C ALA A 51 18.42 -2.38 6.52
N HIS A 52 18.32 -3.70 6.65
CA HIS A 52 17.30 -4.38 7.45
C HIS A 52 17.28 -3.93 8.92
N GLU A 53 18.44 -3.72 9.51
CA GLU A 53 18.60 -3.27 10.89
C GLU A 53 18.10 -1.84 11.16
N LYS A 54 17.77 -1.10 10.10
CA LYS A 54 17.32 0.30 10.21
C LYS A 54 15.81 0.46 10.27
N TYR A 55 15.07 -0.63 10.07
CA TYR A 55 13.62 -0.62 10.26
C TYR A 55 13.32 -0.54 11.77
N PRO A 56 12.68 0.54 12.25
CA PRO A 56 12.40 0.67 13.67
C PRO A 56 11.43 -0.40 14.16
N SER A 57 11.56 -0.73 15.43
CA SER A 57 10.58 -1.52 16.17
C SER A 57 9.19 -0.85 16.10
N GLY A 58 8.15 -1.64 15.95
CA GLY A 58 6.77 -1.15 15.91
C GLY A 58 6.31 -0.54 14.59
N ILE A 59 7.17 -0.42 13.57
CA ILE A 59 6.78 0.19 12.29
C ILE A 59 5.72 -0.66 11.57
N THR A 60 4.75 0.02 10.96
CA THR A 60 3.85 -0.57 9.97
C THR A 60 4.14 0.01 8.60
N ILE A 61 4.42 -0.86 7.62
CA ILE A 61 4.64 -0.44 6.24
C ILE A 61 3.52 -0.97 5.36
N VAL A 62 2.98 -0.08 4.52
CA VAL A 62 1.86 -0.36 3.62
C VAL A 62 2.29 -0.05 2.18
N PRO A 63 2.81 -1.05 1.45
CA PRO A 63 3.03 -0.90 0.02
C PRO A 63 1.70 -0.91 -0.73
N VAL A 64 1.49 0.10 -1.58
CA VAL A 64 0.30 0.22 -2.44
C VAL A 64 0.67 0.03 -3.92
N HIS A 65 1.60 -0.86 -4.17
CA HIS A 65 2.13 -1.16 -5.50
C HIS A 65 2.56 -2.62 -5.63
N SER A 66 2.47 -3.17 -6.83
CA SER A 66 2.61 -4.61 -7.12
C SER A 66 4.04 -5.16 -7.11
N LYS A 67 5.06 -4.33 -6.94
CA LYS A 67 6.48 -4.75 -6.94
C LYS A 67 7.20 -4.50 -5.62
N GLY A 68 6.48 -4.19 -4.63
CA GLY A 68 6.78 -3.84 -3.25
C GLY A 68 8.17 -4.07 -2.67
N PHE A 69 8.17 -4.32 -1.42
CA PHE A 69 9.34 -4.48 -0.55
C PHE A 69 9.98 -5.87 -0.64
N GLN A 70 9.98 -6.50 -1.80
CA GLN A 70 10.42 -7.88 -1.99
C GLN A 70 11.75 -8.24 -1.31
N ASN A 71 12.66 -7.27 -1.18
CA ASN A 71 13.94 -7.47 -0.51
C ASN A 71 13.85 -7.34 1.02
N CYS A 72 12.75 -6.82 1.53
CA CYS A 72 12.54 -6.52 2.95
C CYS A 72 11.49 -7.43 3.58
N ASP A 73 10.78 -8.25 2.81
CA ASP A 73 9.71 -9.12 3.28
C ASP A 73 10.12 -9.99 4.49
N LEU A 74 11.38 -10.43 4.52
CA LEU A 74 11.89 -11.31 5.57
C LEU A 74 12.26 -10.60 6.88
N VAL A 75 12.12 -9.27 6.94
CA VAL A 75 12.48 -8.46 8.13
C VAL A 75 11.29 -8.25 9.06
N PHE A 76 10.08 -8.44 8.55
CA PHE A 76 8.85 -8.15 9.27
C PHE A 76 8.39 -9.34 10.09
N ASP A 77 7.86 -9.06 11.27
CA ASP A 77 7.36 -10.09 12.19
C ASP A 77 6.01 -10.64 11.72
N LYS A 78 5.18 -9.79 11.10
CA LYS A 78 3.91 -10.18 10.48
C LYS A 78 3.74 -9.56 9.12
N ILE A 79 3.26 -10.34 8.17
CA ILE A 79 2.91 -9.91 6.81
C ILE A 79 1.45 -10.20 6.55
N PHE A 80 0.74 -9.20 6.06
CA PHE A 80 -0.65 -9.28 5.62
C PHE A 80 -0.78 -8.85 4.16
N SER A 81 -1.90 -9.19 3.53
CA SER A 81 -2.25 -8.67 2.21
C SER A 81 -3.74 -8.33 2.12
N ASP A 82 -4.12 -7.56 1.13
CA ASP A 82 -5.51 -7.39 0.73
C ASP A 82 -6.03 -8.62 -0.03
N GLU A 83 -5.17 -9.27 -0.84
CA GLU A 83 -5.49 -10.47 -1.61
C GLU A 83 -4.25 -11.37 -1.76
N THR A 84 -4.32 -12.55 -1.18
CA THR A 84 -3.20 -13.51 -1.16
C THR A 84 -2.73 -13.92 -2.56
N SER A 85 -3.66 -14.09 -3.49
CA SER A 85 -3.33 -14.58 -4.84
C SER A 85 -2.39 -13.63 -5.57
N GLN A 86 -2.45 -12.33 -5.31
CA GLN A 86 -1.64 -11.31 -5.97
C GLN A 86 -0.17 -11.34 -5.52
N ILE A 87 0.10 -11.72 -4.27
CA ILE A 87 1.46 -11.73 -3.72
C ILE A 87 2.19 -13.07 -3.87
N LYS A 88 1.48 -14.13 -4.29
CA LYS A 88 2.09 -15.46 -4.55
C LYS A 88 3.19 -15.45 -5.61
N SER A 89 3.18 -14.48 -6.50
CA SER A 89 4.21 -14.30 -7.53
C SER A 89 5.46 -13.56 -7.05
N PHE A 90 5.49 -13.08 -5.81
CA PHE A 90 6.62 -12.33 -5.28
C PHE A 90 7.82 -13.23 -5.07
N LYS A 91 9.01 -12.69 -5.34
CA LYS A 91 10.28 -13.42 -5.31
C LYS A 91 10.50 -14.19 -3.99
N TYR A 92 10.15 -13.60 -2.87
CA TYR A 92 10.37 -14.15 -1.53
C TYR A 92 9.12 -14.78 -0.92
N TRP A 93 8.03 -14.92 -1.69
CA TRP A 93 6.81 -15.58 -1.23
C TRP A 93 7.07 -16.95 -0.60
N PRO A 94 7.87 -17.87 -1.21
CA PRO A 94 8.08 -19.17 -0.62
C PRO A 94 8.66 -19.13 0.80
N GLN A 95 9.51 -18.13 1.08
CA GLN A 95 10.12 -17.96 2.38
C GLN A 95 9.14 -17.33 3.40
N PHE A 96 8.59 -16.16 3.10
CA PHE A 96 7.77 -15.47 4.08
C PHE A 96 6.37 -16.07 4.23
N SER A 97 5.86 -16.82 3.25
CA SER A 97 4.59 -17.52 3.37
C SER A 97 4.58 -18.59 4.49
N GLU A 98 5.72 -19.17 4.77
CA GLU A 98 5.88 -20.19 5.83
C GLU A 98 6.32 -19.58 7.16
N LEU A 99 6.96 -18.43 7.16
CA LEU A 99 7.58 -17.85 8.35
C LEU A 99 6.66 -16.83 9.05
N ASN A 100 6.13 -15.86 8.33
CA ASN A 100 5.53 -14.67 8.91
C ASN A 100 4.31 -14.11 8.16
N TYR A 101 3.86 -14.78 7.10
CA TYR A 101 2.59 -14.44 6.46
C TYR A 101 1.42 -14.91 7.32
N CYS A 102 0.58 -13.94 7.74
CA CYS A 102 -0.49 -14.20 8.69
C CYS A 102 -1.87 -14.35 8.03
N GLY A 103 -2.04 -13.83 6.81
CA GLY A 103 -3.31 -13.90 6.09
C GLY A 103 -3.74 -12.58 5.47
N GLU A 104 -5.00 -12.50 5.13
CA GLU A 104 -5.58 -11.30 4.52
C GLU A 104 -6.10 -10.33 5.58
N LEU A 105 -6.16 -9.03 5.23
CA LEU A 105 -6.71 -8.01 6.11
C LEU A 105 -8.16 -8.29 6.50
N THR A 106 -8.92 -8.95 5.65
CA THR A 106 -10.27 -9.41 5.96
C THR A 106 -10.33 -10.40 7.12
N ASP A 107 -9.29 -11.22 7.29
CA ASP A 107 -9.20 -12.16 8.41
C ASP A 107 -8.91 -11.43 9.73
N VAL A 108 -8.11 -10.36 9.67
CA VAL A 108 -7.89 -9.48 10.82
C VAL A 108 -9.17 -8.73 11.19
N LEU A 109 -9.87 -8.13 10.21
CA LEU A 109 -11.10 -7.38 10.43
C LEU A 109 -12.24 -8.23 10.98
N THR A 110 -12.26 -9.52 10.64
CA THR A 110 -13.27 -10.47 11.12
C THR A 110 -12.87 -11.18 12.41
N GLY A 111 -11.69 -10.89 12.96
CA GLY A 111 -11.18 -11.48 14.19
C GLY A 111 -10.75 -12.95 14.07
N LYS A 112 -10.52 -13.45 12.85
CA LYS A 112 -9.99 -14.79 12.63
C LYS A 112 -8.49 -14.87 12.89
N VAL A 113 -7.79 -13.78 12.64
CA VAL A 113 -6.33 -13.64 12.83
C VAL A 113 -6.07 -12.37 13.62
N ASP A 114 -5.17 -12.44 14.57
CA ASP A 114 -4.74 -11.27 15.33
C ASP A 114 -3.87 -10.37 14.45
N GLY A 115 -4.19 -9.09 14.41
CA GLY A 115 -3.35 -8.07 13.82
C GLY A 115 -2.09 -7.82 14.65
N ARG A 116 -1.86 -6.56 15.05
CA ARG A 116 -0.79 -6.22 16.00
C ARG A 116 -1.11 -6.74 17.39
N THR A 117 -0.20 -7.48 17.98
CA THR A 117 -0.32 -8.02 19.34
C THR A 117 0.73 -7.47 20.31
N GLY A 118 1.78 -6.84 19.77
CA GLY A 118 2.83 -6.18 20.56
C GLY A 118 3.29 -4.88 19.91
N ASP A 119 3.69 -3.93 20.75
CA ASP A 119 4.12 -2.59 20.28
C ASP A 119 5.42 -2.63 19.46
N ASP A 120 6.23 -3.66 19.65
CA ASP A 120 7.51 -3.85 18.97
C ASP A 120 7.40 -4.56 17.62
N GLU A 121 6.25 -5.13 17.30
CA GLU A 121 6.07 -5.89 16.06
C GLU A 121 6.21 -4.99 14.82
N ARG A 122 7.05 -5.41 13.88
CA ARG A 122 7.16 -4.83 12.55
C ARG A 122 6.13 -5.49 11.63
N ILE A 123 5.24 -4.70 11.08
CA ILE A 123 4.14 -5.19 10.25
C ILE A 123 4.30 -4.70 8.81
N LEU A 124 4.19 -5.62 7.86
CA LEU A 124 4.10 -5.32 6.43
C LEU A 124 2.71 -5.69 5.94
N SER A 125 1.99 -4.73 5.38
CA SER A 125 0.65 -4.96 4.83
C SER A 125 0.61 -4.61 3.35
N TYR A 126 0.61 -5.61 2.48
CA TYR A 126 0.48 -5.44 1.05
C TYR A 126 -0.94 -5.05 0.67
N ASN A 127 -1.11 -3.80 0.24
CA ASN A 127 -2.38 -3.25 -0.24
C ASN A 127 -2.25 -2.89 -1.72
N ILE A 128 -2.22 -3.91 -2.56
CA ILE A 128 -1.99 -3.79 -4.01
C ILE A 128 -3.24 -3.25 -4.71
N GLY A 129 -4.39 -3.45 -4.10
CA GLY A 129 -5.69 -3.06 -4.60
C GLY A 129 -6.48 -4.23 -5.18
N ILE A 130 -7.76 -4.26 -4.87
CA ILE A 130 -8.73 -5.21 -5.41
C ILE A 130 -9.92 -4.46 -6.00
N ALA A 131 -10.38 -4.90 -7.16
CA ALA A 131 -11.41 -4.22 -7.95
C ALA A 131 -12.74 -3.99 -7.18
N ILE A 132 -12.99 -4.77 -6.14
CA ILE A 132 -14.20 -4.60 -5.31
C ILE A 132 -14.20 -3.25 -4.58
N HIS A 133 -13.04 -2.71 -4.23
CA HIS A 133 -12.93 -1.37 -3.65
C HIS A 133 -13.35 -0.30 -4.64
N ASP A 134 -12.88 -0.41 -5.89
CA ASP A 134 -13.23 0.53 -6.96
C ASP A 134 -14.74 0.50 -7.26
N ILE A 135 -15.32 -0.70 -7.32
CA ILE A 135 -16.76 -0.89 -7.50
C ILE A 135 -17.53 -0.25 -6.34
N ARG A 136 -17.09 -0.47 -5.10
CA ARG A 136 -17.75 0.12 -3.92
C ARG A 136 -17.70 1.64 -3.94
N PHE A 137 -16.54 2.23 -4.20
CA PHE A 137 -16.39 3.68 -4.30
C PHE A 137 -17.19 4.26 -5.45
N ALA A 138 -17.13 3.64 -6.63
CA ALA A 138 -17.93 4.05 -7.79
C ALA A 138 -19.43 4.02 -7.48
N PHE A 139 -19.90 3.00 -6.77
CA PHE A 139 -21.29 2.90 -6.36
C PHE A 139 -21.70 4.01 -5.37
N GLU A 140 -20.86 4.35 -4.39
CA GLU A 140 -21.15 5.46 -3.48
C GLU A 140 -21.19 6.81 -4.21
N VAL A 141 -20.25 7.05 -5.12
CA VAL A 141 -20.26 8.24 -5.98
C VAL A 141 -21.52 8.28 -6.85
N TYR A 142 -21.88 7.15 -7.48
CA TYR A 142 -23.10 7.04 -8.29
C TYR A 142 -24.37 7.38 -7.49
N LYS A 143 -24.48 6.91 -6.25
CA LYS A 143 -25.63 7.26 -5.37
C LYS A 143 -25.73 8.76 -5.10
N LEU A 144 -24.60 9.44 -5.00
CA LEU A 144 -24.57 10.89 -4.72
C LEU A 144 -24.88 11.75 -5.93
N VAL A 145 -24.44 11.35 -7.13
CA VAL A 145 -24.48 12.20 -8.33
C VAL A 145 -25.15 11.54 -9.53
N GLY A 146 -25.65 10.30 -9.40
CA GLY A 146 -26.16 9.52 -10.54
C GLY A 146 -27.32 10.17 -11.28
N ALA A 147 -28.16 10.97 -10.58
CA ALA A 147 -29.27 11.71 -11.20
C ALA A 147 -28.78 12.87 -12.10
N ASP A 148 -27.55 13.37 -11.87
CA ASP A 148 -26.96 14.48 -12.60
C ASP A 148 -25.92 14.01 -13.64
N CYS A 149 -25.69 12.69 -13.73
CA CYS A 149 -24.74 12.14 -14.69
C CYS A 149 -25.34 12.06 -16.09
N GLN A 150 -24.50 12.37 -17.10
CA GLN A 150 -24.84 12.13 -18.49
C GLN A 150 -24.58 10.67 -18.84
N ASP A 151 -25.51 10.04 -19.54
CA ASP A 151 -25.30 8.70 -20.09
C ASP A 151 -24.24 8.72 -21.20
N ALA A 152 -23.20 7.92 -21.03
CA ALA A 152 -22.21 7.70 -22.08
C ALA A 152 -22.53 6.39 -22.81
N GLN A 153 -22.76 6.46 -24.09
CA GLN A 153 -22.85 5.24 -24.93
C GLN A 153 -21.42 4.74 -25.20
N LEU A 154 -21.09 3.62 -24.59
CA LEU A 154 -19.83 2.94 -24.88
C LEU A 154 -20.07 1.98 -26.06
N SER A 155 -19.28 2.12 -27.12
CA SER A 155 -19.25 1.14 -28.20
C SER A 155 -18.65 -0.17 -27.67
N SER A 156 -19.31 -1.29 -27.92
CA SER A 156 -18.69 -2.59 -27.65
C SER A 156 -17.45 -2.77 -28.53
N PRO A 157 -16.28 -3.16 -27.98
CA PRO A 157 -15.13 -3.45 -28.80
C PRO A 157 -15.44 -4.59 -29.74
N VAL A 158 -15.16 -4.42 -31.03
CA VAL A 158 -15.40 -5.43 -32.08
C VAL A 158 -14.44 -6.60 -31.93
N GLU A 159 -13.28 -6.36 -31.31
CA GLU A 159 -12.25 -7.38 -31.04
C GLU A 159 -11.74 -7.26 -29.59
N LYS A 160 -11.42 -8.41 -28.98
CA LYS A 160 -10.74 -8.46 -27.69
C LYS A 160 -9.24 -8.21 -27.92
N PHE A 161 -8.74 -7.08 -27.45
CA PHE A 161 -7.30 -6.85 -27.38
C PHE A 161 -6.77 -7.48 -26.07
N PHE A 162 -5.92 -8.49 -26.23
CA PHE A 162 -5.11 -9.03 -25.13
C PHE A 162 -3.72 -8.39 -25.24
N TYR A 163 -3.33 -7.66 -24.23
CA TYR A 163 -1.97 -7.13 -24.07
C TYR A 163 -1.15 -8.02 -23.15
#